data_8b8550bbfd4ce1d61719602860c2666e
#
_entry.id   8b8550bbfd4ce1d61719602860c2666e
#
_cell.length_a   1.000
_cell.length_b   1.000
_cell.length_c   1.000
_cell.angle_alpha   90.00
_cell.angle_beta   90.00
_cell.angle_gamma   90.00
#
_symmetry.space_group_name_H-M   'P 1'
#
loop_
_entity.id
_entity.type
_entity.pdbx_description
1 polymer ?
#
loop_
_entity_poly.entity_id
_entity_poly.type
_entity_poly.pdbx_seq_one_letter_code
_entity_poly.pdbx_strand_id
1 'polypeptide(L)'
;MLKIAFHPIYKHVLPVGHRFPMEKYDLLPQQLIYEGTCMEENFFEPEIPNNKHFFTVHDPEYFFDLLNITLSQKEARKIGFPLSEVLVAREMIIADGTIKASEFAVKNGIAMNIAGGTHHAFSNRGEAFCMLNDQAIGARYLQQKGLVKKIFQILNLF
;
A
#
# COMPACT_ATOMS: atom_id res chain seq x y z
N MET A 1 -8.03 -4.64 20.17
CA MET A 1 -6.96 -3.60 20.10
C MET A 1 -6.80 -3.17 18.65
N LEU A 2 -6.74 -1.85 18.38
CA LEU A 2 -6.41 -1.31 17.07
C LEU A 2 -5.00 -1.76 16.65
N LYS A 3 -4.84 -2.19 15.39
CA LYS A 3 -3.55 -2.50 14.77
C LYS A 3 -3.32 -1.60 13.55
N ILE A 4 -2.08 -1.10 13.42
CA ILE A 4 -1.69 -0.10 12.43
C ILE A 4 -0.44 -0.61 11.72
N ALA A 5 -0.53 -0.82 10.40
CA ALA A 5 0.63 -1.15 9.58
C ALA A 5 1.51 0.08 9.42
N PHE A 6 2.79 -0.08 9.75
CA PHE A 6 3.82 0.92 9.52
C PHE A 6 5.15 0.24 9.21
N HIS A 7 5.90 0.80 8.28
CA HIS A 7 7.25 0.37 7.94
C HIS A 7 8.09 1.60 7.56
N PRO A 8 9.37 1.71 7.99
CA PRO A 8 10.23 2.86 7.65
C PRO A 8 10.35 3.13 6.15
N ILE A 9 10.29 2.09 5.30
CA ILE A 9 10.32 2.20 3.84
C ILE A 9 9.13 3.01 3.26
N TYR A 10 8.07 3.23 4.04
CA TYR A 10 6.92 4.02 3.60
C TYR A 10 7.32 5.45 3.24
N LYS A 11 8.29 6.01 3.95
CA LYS A 11 8.97 7.22 3.53
C LYS A 11 10.04 6.88 2.51
N HIS A 12 9.84 7.33 1.29
CA HIS A 12 10.78 7.18 0.18
C HIS A 12 11.42 8.51 -0.17
N VAL A 13 12.71 8.48 -0.52
CA VAL A 13 13.41 9.71 -0.94
C VAL A 13 12.92 10.13 -2.33
N LEU A 14 12.42 11.35 -2.42
CA LEU A 14 11.96 11.95 -3.67
C LEU A 14 12.88 13.11 -4.08
N PRO A 15 12.92 13.46 -5.39
CA PRO A 15 13.64 14.64 -5.86
C PRO A 15 13.19 15.92 -5.16
N VAL A 16 14.11 16.86 -4.98
CA VAL A 16 13.81 18.15 -4.37
C VAL A 16 12.69 18.86 -5.16
N GLY A 17 11.70 19.36 -4.44
CA GLY A 17 10.54 20.03 -5.02
C GLY A 17 9.44 19.09 -5.53
N HIS A 18 9.56 17.78 -5.28
CA HIS A 18 8.48 16.85 -5.62
C HIS A 18 7.22 17.16 -4.80
N ARG A 19 6.06 17.20 -5.47
CA ARG A 19 4.78 17.65 -4.86
C ARG A 19 4.17 16.69 -3.84
N PHE A 20 4.58 15.40 -3.83
CA PHE A 20 4.01 14.41 -2.92
C PHE A 20 4.57 14.60 -1.50
N PRO A 21 3.73 14.73 -0.46
CA PRO A 21 4.17 15.02 0.91
C PRO A 21 4.67 13.75 1.62
N MET A 22 5.85 13.27 1.22
CA MET A 22 6.42 11.99 1.67
C MET A 22 6.71 11.94 3.17
N GLU A 23 7.02 13.10 3.79
CA GLU A 23 7.31 13.24 5.22
C GLU A 23 6.13 12.81 6.12
N LYS A 24 4.91 12.84 5.61
CA LYS A 24 3.73 12.42 6.37
C LYS A 24 3.84 10.99 6.92
N TYR A 25 4.57 10.12 6.22
CA TYR A 25 4.72 8.72 6.63
C TYR A 25 5.60 8.54 7.88
N ASP A 26 6.53 9.46 8.14
CA ASP A 26 7.27 9.50 9.41
C ASP A 26 6.51 10.27 10.50
N LEU A 27 5.86 11.36 10.11
CA LEU A 27 5.22 12.26 11.07
C LEU A 27 3.97 11.66 11.70
N LEU A 28 3.15 10.95 10.92
CA LEU A 28 1.89 10.39 11.41
C LEU A 28 2.07 9.39 12.57
N PRO A 29 2.95 8.38 12.50
CA PRO A 29 3.16 7.47 13.61
C PRO A 29 3.66 8.19 14.87
N GLN A 30 4.60 9.13 14.69
CA GLN A 30 5.14 9.93 15.80
C GLN A 30 4.06 10.79 16.47
N GLN A 31 3.21 11.45 15.67
CA GLN A 31 2.13 12.28 16.16
C GLN A 31 1.08 11.46 16.93
N LEU A 32 0.70 10.29 16.41
CA LEU A 32 -0.26 9.40 17.06
C LEU A 32 0.24 8.92 18.44
N ILE A 33 1.54 8.63 18.55
CA ILE A 33 2.16 8.24 19.83
C ILE A 33 2.25 9.47 20.76
N TYR A 34 2.71 10.60 20.25
CA TYR A 34 2.87 11.85 21.03
C TYR A 34 1.55 12.32 21.65
N GLU A 35 0.45 12.25 20.90
CA GLU A 35 -0.88 12.63 21.37
C GLU A 35 -1.53 11.57 22.29
N GLY A 36 -0.89 10.42 22.49
CA GLY A 36 -1.45 9.32 23.27
C GLY A 36 -2.65 8.62 22.63
N THR A 37 -2.88 8.87 21.33
CA THR A 37 -3.94 8.19 20.54
C THR A 37 -3.61 6.72 20.35
N CYS A 38 -2.34 6.39 20.17
CA CYS A 38 -1.81 5.03 20.00
C CYS A 38 -0.55 4.84 20.85
N MET A 39 -0.24 3.58 21.14
CA MET A 39 1.02 3.14 21.74
C MET A 39 1.84 2.38 20.69
N GLU A 40 3.14 2.18 20.93
CA GLU A 40 4.02 1.42 20.03
C GLU A 40 3.46 0.04 19.72
N GLU A 41 2.85 -0.64 20.69
CA GLU A 41 2.23 -1.97 20.53
C GLU A 41 1.04 -2.01 19.55
N ASN A 42 0.47 -0.86 19.18
CA ASN A 42 -0.56 -0.79 18.16
C ASN A 42 0.02 -0.98 16.75
N PHE A 43 1.30 -0.67 16.56
CA PHE A 43 1.95 -0.78 15.27
C PHE A 43 2.42 -2.21 15.01
N PHE A 44 2.42 -2.59 13.75
CA PHE A 44 3.06 -3.81 13.26
C PHE A 44 3.78 -3.52 11.94
N GLU A 45 4.84 -4.26 11.69
CA GLU A 45 5.67 -4.10 10.51
C GLU A 45 5.26 -5.12 9.44
N PRO A 46 4.81 -4.66 8.26
CA PRO A 46 4.57 -5.54 7.12
C PRO A 46 5.88 -5.91 6.42
N GLU A 47 5.82 -6.95 5.58
CA GLU A 47 6.94 -7.51 4.85
C GLU A 47 6.64 -7.59 3.36
N ILE A 48 7.60 -8.03 2.54
CA ILE A 48 7.35 -8.34 1.13
C ILE A 48 6.51 -9.63 1.05
N PRO A 49 5.27 -9.56 0.54
CA PRO A 49 4.39 -10.73 0.51
C PRO A 49 4.71 -11.63 -0.69
N ASN A 50 4.05 -12.80 -0.73
CA ASN A 50 4.14 -13.67 -1.89
C ASN A 50 3.49 -13.02 -3.12
N ASN A 51 4.18 -13.05 -4.27
CA ASN A 51 3.74 -12.43 -5.53
C ASN A 51 2.35 -12.89 -6.00
N LYS A 52 1.91 -14.10 -5.62
CA LYS A 52 0.57 -14.61 -5.97
C LYS A 52 -0.57 -13.66 -5.56
N HIS A 53 -0.39 -12.85 -4.52
CA HIS A 53 -1.41 -11.91 -4.09
C HIS A 53 -1.61 -10.78 -5.10
N PHE A 54 -0.54 -10.34 -5.76
CA PHE A 54 -0.58 -9.30 -6.78
C PHE A 54 -1.29 -9.78 -8.05
N PHE A 55 -1.07 -11.04 -8.47
CA PHE A 55 -1.70 -11.65 -9.65
C PHE A 55 -3.21 -11.85 -9.53
N THR A 56 -3.80 -11.65 -8.35
CA THR A 56 -5.25 -11.67 -8.18
C THR A 56 -5.94 -10.39 -8.66
N VAL A 57 -5.17 -9.32 -8.86
CA VAL A 57 -5.63 -7.96 -9.21
C VAL A 57 -4.90 -7.41 -10.41
N HIS A 58 -3.59 -7.64 -10.49
CA HIS A 58 -2.72 -7.09 -11.52
C HIS A 58 -2.31 -8.15 -12.53
N ASP A 59 -2.18 -7.72 -13.78
CA ASP A 59 -1.67 -8.55 -14.86
C ASP A 59 -0.21 -8.92 -14.57
N PRO A 60 0.18 -10.20 -14.71
CA PRO A 60 1.54 -10.64 -14.45
C PRO A 60 2.60 -9.88 -15.25
N GLU A 61 2.33 -9.56 -16.52
CA GLU A 61 3.23 -8.79 -17.38
C GLU A 61 3.53 -7.41 -16.76
N TYR A 62 2.48 -6.66 -16.40
CA TYR A 62 2.64 -5.36 -15.73
C TYR A 62 3.41 -5.47 -14.41
N PHE A 63 3.11 -6.49 -13.61
CA PHE A 63 3.78 -6.69 -12.33
C PHE A 63 5.28 -7.01 -12.51
N PHE A 64 5.61 -7.84 -13.51
CA PHE A 64 7.03 -8.13 -13.83
C PHE A 64 7.75 -6.91 -14.42
N ASP A 65 7.06 -6.08 -15.20
CA ASP A 65 7.63 -4.81 -15.68
C ASP A 65 7.95 -3.85 -14.53
N LEU A 66 7.12 -3.81 -13.49
CA LEU A 66 7.44 -3.08 -12.26
C LEU A 66 8.69 -3.64 -11.58
N LEU A 67 8.73 -4.97 -11.35
CA LEU A 67 9.86 -5.61 -10.67
C LEU A 67 11.20 -5.43 -11.41
N ASN A 68 11.17 -5.49 -12.74
CA ASN A 68 12.36 -5.38 -13.58
C ASN A 68 12.68 -3.94 -14.00
N ILE A 69 11.87 -2.96 -13.57
CA ILE A 69 12.03 -1.53 -13.92
C ILE A 69 11.99 -1.32 -15.44
N THR A 70 11.16 -2.08 -16.16
CA THR A 70 11.04 -2.07 -17.63
C THR A 70 9.88 -1.25 -18.18
N LEU A 71 9.06 -0.65 -17.30
CA LEU A 71 8.00 0.27 -17.73
C LEU A 71 8.55 1.41 -18.60
N SER A 72 7.81 1.75 -19.65
CA SER A 72 8.16 2.88 -20.50
C SER A 72 8.18 4.21 -19.74
N GLN A 73 8.92 5.19 -20.22
CA GLN A 73 8.91 6.54 -19.64
C GLN A 73 7.52 7.16 -19.57
N LYS A 74 6.63 6.83 -20.52
CA LYS A 74 5.26 7.31 -20.54
C LYS A 74 4.44 6.73 -19.38
N GLU A 75 4.61 5.47 -19.07
CA GLU A 75 3.95 4.79 -17.95
C GLU A 75 4.50 5.27 -16.62
N ALA A 76 5.81 5.35 -16.47
CA ALA A 76 6.45 5.89 -15.27
C ALA A 76 5.99 7.33 -14.96
N ARG A 77 5.82 8.19 -15.99
CA ARG A 77 5.28 9.56 -15.81
C ARG A 77 3.84 9.58 -15.32
N LYS A 78 3.00 8.62 -15.71
CA LYS A 78 1.61 8.51 -15.22
C LYS A 78 1.56 8.14 -13.74
N ILE A 79 2.47 7.30 -13.29
CA ILE A 79 2.65 6.98 -11.87
C ILE A 79 3.03 8.26 -11.11
N GLY A 80 3.96 9.05 -11.64
CA GLY A 80 4.37 10.31 -11.05
C GLY A 80 5.47 10.19 -9.99
N PHE A 81 6.01 9.00 -9.78
CA PHE A 81 7.21 8.75 -8.98
C PHE A 81 8.38 8.32 -9.86
N PRO A 82 9.63 8.66 -9.51
CA PRO A 82 10.81 8.06 -10.13
C PRO A 82 10.85 6.56 -9.84
N LEU A 83 10.71 5.74 -10.87
CA LEU A 83 10.68 4.29 -10.73
C LEU A 83 12.03 3.77 -10.24
N SER A 84 12.03 2.94 -9.21
CA SER A 84 13.22 2.29 -8.63
C SER A 84 12.82 1.00 -7.92
N GLU A 85 13.77 0.09 -7.75
CA GLU A 85 13.56 -1.18 -7.01
C GLU A 85 13.05 -0.93 -5.58
N VAL A 86 13.62 0.08 -4.90
CA VAL A 86 13.20 0.45 -3.55
C VAL A 86 11.75 0.94 -3.53
N LEU A 87 11.34 1.72 -4.55
CA LEU A 87 9.96 2.18 -4.65
C LEU A 87 9.00 1.02 -4.92
N VAL A 88 9.36 0.06 -5.77
CA VAL A 88 8.55 -1.13 -6.02
C VAL A 88 8.43 -1.99 -4.77
N ALA A 89 9.54 -2.23 -4.06
CA ALA A 89 9.53 -2.94 -2.77
C ALA A 89 8.62 -2.24 -1.74
N ARG A 90 8.67 -0.90 -1.67
CA ARG A 90 7.77 -0.09 -0.85
C ARG A 90 6.30 -0.37 -1.15
N GLU A 91 5.90 -0.36 -2.42
CA GLU A 91 4.51 -0.61 -2.82
C GLU A 91 4.05 -2.04 -2.47
N MET A 92 4.95 -3.02 -2.60
CA MET A 92 4.67 -4.40 -2.18
C MET A 92 4.45 -4.50 -0.67
N ILE A 93 5.27 -3.82 0.13
CA ILE A 93 5.15 -3.78 1.60
C ILE A 93 3.89 -3.02 2.02
N ILE A 94 3.49 -1.94 1.32
CA ILE A 94 2.21 -1.27 1.53
C ILE A 94 1.04 -2.25 1.32
N ALA A 95 1.06 -3.02 0.25
CA ALA A 95 0.01 -4.00 -0.04
C ALA A 95 -0.07 -5.09 1.03
N ASP A 96 1.07 -5.60 1.53
CA ASP A 96 1.10 -6.53 2.66
C ASP A 96 0.53 -5.90 3.94
N GLY A 97 0.86 -4.62 4.18
CA GLY A 97 0.29 -3.86 5.29
C GLY A 97 -1.24 -3.84 5.25
N THR A 98 -1.83 -3.65 4.06
CA THR A 98 -3.29 -3.69 3.88
C THR A 98 -3.86 -5.10 4.01
N ILE A 99 -3.17 -6.13 3.50
CA ILE A 99 -3.55 -7.53 3.70
C ILE A 99 -3.60 -7.87 5.20
N LYS A 100 -2.52 -7.65 5.94
CA LYS A 100 -2.42 -7.93 7.37
C LYS A 100 -3.39 -7.08 8.20
N ALA A 101 -3.52 -5.79 7.89
CA ALA A 101 -4.50 -4.91 8.54
C ALA A 101 -5.93 -5.43 8.33
N SER A 102 -6.26 -5.91 7.13
CA SER A 102 -7.60 -6.46 6.86
C SER A 102 -7.89 -7.73 7.67
N GLU A 103 -6.90 -8.61 7.88
CA GLU A 103 -7.04 -9.77 8.78
C GLU A 103 -7.24 -9.35 10.25
N PHE A 104 -6.52 -8.32 10.71
CA PHE A 104 -6.73 -7.76 12.05
C PHE A 104 -8.12 -7.13 12.18
N ALA A 105 -8.60 -6.42 11.15
CA ALA A 105 -9.93 -5.82 11.16
C ALA A 105 -11.05 -6.88 11.24
N VAL A 106 -10.91 -7.99 10.54
CA VAL A 106 -11.86 -9.13 10.64
C VAL A 106 -11.92 -9.68 12.08
N LYS A 107 -10.80 -9.72 12.78
CA LYS A 107 -10.72 -10.24 14.16
C LYS A 107 -11.10 -9.22 15.22
N ASN A 108 -10.74 -7.97 15.03
CA ASN A 108 -10.77 -6.92 16.07
C ASN A 108 -11.74 -5.76 15.73
N GLY A 109 -12.38 -5.79 14.57
CA GLY A 109 -13.33 -4.76 14.12
C GLY A 109 -12.71 -3.60 13.36
N ILE A 110 -11.45 -3.25 13.62
CA ILE A 110 -10.76 -2.12 12.98
C ILE A 110 -9.25 -2.36 12.87
N ALA A 111 -8.66 -1.92 11.78
CA ALA A 111 -7.22 -1.77 11.61
C ALA A 111 -6.91 -0.66 10.58
N MET A 112 -5.67 -0.20 10.53
CA MET A 112 -5.23 0.88 9.66
C MET A 112 -3.91 0.52 8.96
N ASN A 113 -3.65 1.19 7.84
CA ASN A 113 -2.34 1.18 7.17
C ASN A 113 -1.94 2.63 6.88
N ILE A 114 -0.79 3.06 7.41
CA ILE A 114 -0.31 4.46 7.29
C ILE A 114 -0.10 4.87 5.83
N ALA A 115 0.31 3.95 4.97
CA ALA A 115 0.55 4.24 3.55
C ALA A 115 -0.46 3.59 2.59
N GLY A 116 -1.51 2.94 3.13
CA GLY A 116 -2.55 2.32 2.31
C GLY A 116 -3.42 3.32 1.54
N GLY A 117 -4.29 2.79 0.69
CA GLY A 117 -5.24 3.58 -0.10
C GLY A 117 -4.80 3.85 -1.53
N THR A 118 -3.95 3.04 -2.11
CA THR A 118 -3.39 3.19 -3.46
C THR A 118 -4.38 2.75 -4.56
N HIS A 119 -5.54 3.38 -4.64
CA HIS A 119 -6.69 2.95 -5.46
C HIS A 119 -6.65 3.41 -6.92
N HIS A 120 -5.71 4.26 -7.33
CA HIS A 120 -5.62 4.73 -8.73
C HIS A 120 -4.90 3.74 -9.67
N ALA A 121 -4.32 2.66 -9.14
CA ALA A 121 -3.72 1.63 -9.97
C ALA A 121 -4.78 0.72 -10.61
N PHE A 122 -4.64 0.47 -11.92
CA PHE A 122 -5.43 -0.46 -12.72
C PHE A 122 -4.78 -1.84 -12.71
N SER A 123 -5.42 -2.82 -13.37
CA SER A 123 -4.83 -4.16 -13.50
C SER A 123 -3.50 -4.16 -14.25
N ASN A 124 -3.38 -3.32 -15.27
CA ASN A 124 -2.28 -3.31 -16.23
C ASN A 124 -1.46 -2.01 -16.25
N ARG A 125 -1.66 -1.09 -15.31
CA ARG A 125 -0.90 0.17 -15.23
C ARG A 125 -1.06 0.86 -13.90
N GLY A 126 -0.05 1.65 -13.53
CA GLY A 126 -0.12 2.58 -12.41
C GLY A 126 -0.55 3.98 -12.84
N GLU A 127 -1.15 4.74 -11.93
CA GLU A 127 -1.55 6.13 -12.10
C GLU A 127 -1.55 6.88 -10.76
N ALA A 128 -1.34 8.21 -10.81
CA ALA A 128 -1.56 9.13 -9.67
C ALA A 128 -0.92 8.64 -8.35
N PHE A 129 0.38 8.37 -8.38
CA PHE A 129 1.18 7.89 -7.25
C PHE A 129 0.85 6.47 -6.76
N CYS A 130 0.05 5.70 -7.51
CA CYS A 130 -0.30 4.32 -7.20
C CYS A 130 0.28 3.39 -8.26
N MET A 131 1.07 2.40 -7.84
CA MET A 131 1.57 1.33 -8.71
C MET A 131 0.76 0.06 -8.54
N LEU A 132 0.45 -0.30 -7.31
CA LEU A 132 -0.35 -1.46 -6.94
C LEU A 132 -1.62 -0.98 -6.23
N ASN A 133 -2.76 -1.63 -6.48
CA ASN A 133 -4.02 -1.33 -5.81
C ASN A 133 -4.12 -2.18 -4.53
N ASP A 134 -3.57 -1.67 -3.44
CA ASP A 134 -3.52 -2.37 -2.15
C ASP A 134 -4.91 -2.73 -1.62
N GLN A 135 -5.90 -1.87 -1.84
CA GLN A 135 -7.27 -2.11 -1.39
C GLN A 135 -7.93 -3.27 -2.15
N ALA A 136 -7.76 -3.32 -3.47
CA ALA A 136 -8.26 -4.43 -4.29
C ALA A 136 -7.53 -5.73 -3.94
N ILE A 137 -6.21 -5.68 -3.69
CA ILE A 137 -5.41 -6.85 -3.27
C ILE A 137 -5.91 -7.38 -1.94
N GLY A 138 -6.07 -6.53 -0.92
CA GLY A 138 -6.60 -6.91 0.39
C GLY A 138 -8.02 -7.48 0.30
N ALA A 139 -8.90 -6.87 -0.50
CA ALA A 139 -10.25 -7.35 -0.74
C ALA A 139 -10.27 -8.76 -1.36
N ARG A 140 -9.49 -8.98 -2.42
CA ARG A 140 -9.39 -10.30 -3.07
C ARG A 140 -8.77 -11.35 -2.15
N TYR A 141 -7.77 -10.96 -1.37
CA TYR A 141 -7.17 -11.83 -0.36
C TYR A 141 -8.22 -12.35 0.65
N LEU A 142 -9.00 -11.46 1.26
CA LEU A 142 -10.04 -11.84 2.21
C LEU A 142 -11.11 -12.74 1.58
N GLN A 143 -11.51 -12.48 0.33
CA GLN A 143 -12.48 -13.31 -0.41
C GLN A 143 -11.91 -14.71 -0.68
N GLN A 144 -10.66 -14.81 -1.13
CA GLN A 144 -9.99 -16.11 -1.38
C GLN A 144 -9.81 -16.93 -0.12
N LYS A 145 -9.61 -16.28 1.03
CA LYS A 145 -9.56 -16.94 2.34
C LYS A 145 -10.94 -17.35 2.86
N GLY A 146 -12.03 -16.98 2.19
CA GLY A 146 -13.38 -17.24 2.66
C GLY A 146 -13.78 -16.44 3.90
N LEU A 147 -12.99 -15.43 4.28
CA LEU A 147 -13.24 -14.60 5.47
C LEU A 147 -14.40 -13.64 5.26
N VAL A 148 -14.62 -13.20 4.02
CA VAL A 148 -15.70 -12.28 3.64
C VAL A 148 -16.29 -12.68 2.29
N LYS A 149 -17.59 -12.40 2.08
CA LYS A 149 -18.27 -12.63 0.78
C LYS A 149 -18.39 -11.35 -0.02
N LYS A 150 -18.70 -10.24 0.64
CA LYS A 150 -18.89 -8.92 0.03
C LYS A 150 -18.07 -7.90 0.78
N ILE A 151 -17.50 -6.96 0.03
CA ILE A 151 -16.71 -5.84 0.56
C ILE A 151 -17.31 -4.58 -0.01
N PHE A 152 -17.51 -3.59 0.86
CA PHE A 152 -17.89 -2.24 0.46
C PHE A 152 -16.67 -1.35 0.62
N GLN A 153 -16.35 -0.61 -0.43
CA GLN A 153 -15.18 0.26 -0.46
C GLN A 153 -15.63 1.71 -0.67
N ILE A 154 -15.18 2.58 0.20
CA ILE A 154 -15.40 4.02 0.07
C ILE A 154 -14.08 4.65 -0.35
N LEU A 155 -14.09 5.30 -1.52
CA LEU A 155 -12.94 6.03 -2.03
C LEU A 155 -13.19 7.53 -1.85
N ASN A 156 -12.22 8.22 -1.25
CA ASN A 156 -12.21 9.67 -1.19
C ASN A 156 -11.46 10.19 -2.43
N LEU A 157 -12.14 10.94 -3.28
CA LEU A 157 -11.63 11.44 -4.57
C LEU A 157 -11.17 12.91 -4.50
N PHE A 158 -10.84 13.42 -3.30
CA PHE A 158 -10.35 14.80 -3.13
C PHE A 158 -8.84 14.91 -3.28
#